data_22487dd4d28bba43c9824d56eee6554b
#
_entry.id   22487dd4d28bba43c9824d56eee6554b
#
_cell.length_a   1.000
_cell.length_b   1.000
_cell.length_c   1.000
_cell.angle_alpha   90.00
_cell.angle_beta   90.00
_cell.angle_gamma   90.00
#
_symmetry.space_group_name_H-M   'P 1'
#
loop_
_entity.id
_entity.type
_entity.pdbx_description
1 polymer ?
#
loop_
_entity_poly.entity_id
_entity_poly.type
_entity_poly.pdbx_seq_one_letter_code
_entity_poly.pdbx_strand_id
1 'polypeptide(L)'
;MGKTTGFIDYTRKTSTDVPPLERIENFNEFHVWLSREEQQTQAARCMDCGVPFCQAGMMIGGMASGCPLNNLIPEWNDLVYHGKWELAMHRLMATNRFPEFTSRVCPALCEAACTCGDVTGSSVTVRENEHAIIETAYAKGWLHAAPPPSRTGKSVAVVGSGPSGLSVRSEERRVG
;
A
#
# COMPACT_ATOMS: atom_id res chain seq x y z
N MET A 1 14.48 0.03 -10.05
CA MET A 1 14.12 -1.28 -10.62
C MET A 1 14.50 -2.36 -9.62
N GLY A 2 13.53 -3.16 -9.16
CA GLY A 2 13.77 -4.30 -8.29
C GLY A 2 14.80 -5.27 -8.90
N LYS A 3 14.83 -6.51 -8.45
CA LYS A 3 15.69 -7.51 -9.09
C LYS A 3 15.11 -7.82 -10.48
N THR A 4 15.91 -7.67 -11.54
CA THR A 4 15.47 -7.84 -12.95
C THR A 4 14.78 -9.18 -13.23
N THR A 5 15.16 -10.23 -12.50
CA THR A 5 14.62 -11.59 -12.61
C THR A 5 13.75 -11.99 -11.41
N GLY A 6 13.48 -11.05 -10.48
CA GLY A 6 12.83 -11.35 -9.22
C GLY A 6 11.44 -12.00 -9.38
N PHE A 7 10.70 -11.63 -10.42
CA PHE A 7 9.40 -12.23 -10.74
C PHE A 7 9.48 -13.70 -11.18
N ILE A 8 10.66 -14.16 -11.63
CA ILE A 8 10.94 -15.56 -11.99
C ILE A 8 11.56 -16.29 -10.81
N ASP A 9 12.52 -15.65 -10.12
CA ASP A 9 13.34 -16.28 -9.09
C ASP A 9 12.58 -16.52 -7.77
N TYR A 10 11.59 -15.68 -7.48
CA TYR A 10 10.86 -15.72 -6.22
C TYR A 10 9.39 -16.09 -6.41
N THR A 11 8.93 -17.05 -5.66
CA THR A 11 7.50 -17.40 -5.60
C THR A 11 6.72 -16.36 -4.79
N ARG A 12 5.45 -16.17 -5.15
CA ARG A 12 4.54 -15.32 -4.38
C ARG A 12 4.30 -15.91 -3.00
N LYS A 13 4.48 -15.11 -1.97
CA LYS A 13 4.16 -15.42 -0.58
C LYS A 13 3.29 -14.31 0.01
N THR A 14 2.25 -14.68 0.72
CA THR A 14 1.34 -13.75 1.42
C THR A 14 1.32 -14.04 2.91
N SER A 15 0.79 -13.11 3.69
CA SER A 15 0.44 -13.33 5.09
C SER A 15 -0.45 -14.56 5.25
N THR A 16 -0.43 -15.11 6.44
CA THR A 16 -1.36 -16.19 6.88
C THR A 16 -2.27 -15.64 7.96
N ASP A 17 -3.36 -16.34 8.22
CA ASP A 17 -4.29 -15.97 9.28
C ASP A 17 -4.16 -16.91 10.46
N VAL A 18 -4.33 -16.38 11.67
CA VAL A 18 -4.55 -17.18 12.88
C VAL A 18 -5.81 -18.05 12.66
N PRO A 19 -5.80 -19.34 13.05
CA PRO A 19 -6.95 -20.22 12.90
C PRO A 19 -8.24 -19.64 13.50
N PRO A 20 -9.41 -19.83 12.85
CA PRO A 20 -10.66 -19.21 13.28
C PRO A 20 -11.03 -19.46 14.75
N LEU A 21 -10.77 -20.64 15.28
CA LEU A 21 -11.08 -21.00 16.66
C LEU A 21 -10.17 -20.31 17.69
N GLU A 22 -8.97 -19.90 17.29
CA GLU A 22 -8.05 -19.16 18.16
C GLU A 22 -8.35 -17.66 18.11
N ARG A 23 -8.67 -17.11 16.93
CA ARG A 23 -8.92 -15.68 16.78
C ARG A 23 -10.23 -15.18 17.38
N ILE A 24 -11.20 -16.05 17.67
CA ILE A 24 -12.44 -15.70 18.37
C ILE A 24 -12.23 -15.46 19.87
N GLU A 25 -11.08 -15.82 20.42
CA GLU A 25 -10.77 -15.66 21.85
C GLU A 25 -10.39 -14.21 22.22
N ASN A 26 -10.07 -13.37 21.22
CA ASN A 26 -9.67 -11.98 21.43
C ASN A 26 -9.94 -11.11 20.21
N PHE A 27 -9.67 -9.80 20.32
CA PHE A 27 -9.81 -8.81 19.27
C PHE A 27 -8.46 -8.31 18.73
N ASN A 28 -7.39 -9.09 18.89
CA ASN A 28 -6.07 -8.75 18.38
C ASN A 28 -6.00 -8.90 16.86
N GLU A 29 -4.93 -8.38 16.25
CA GLU A 29 -4.62 -8.61 14.85
C GLU A 29 -4.49 -10.12 14.60
N PHE A 30 -5.22 -10.64 13.64
CA PHE A 30 -5.23 -12.06 13.30
C PHE A 30 -4.44 -12.40 12.04
N HIS A 31 -3.97 -11.39 11.29
CA HIS A 31 -3.05 -11.60 10.19
C HIS A 31 -1.62 -11.79 10.72
N VAL A 32 -0.97 -12.87 10.29
CA VAL A 32 0.44 -13.13 10.54
C VAL A 32 1.23 -12.64 9.34
N TRP A 33 1.71 -11.43 9.46
CA TRP A 33 2.38 -10.73 8.38
C TRP A 33 3.77 -11.30 8.08
N LEU A 34 4.25 -11.07 6.86
CA LEU A 34 5.60 -11.49 6.44
C LEU A 34 6.68 -10.73 7.22
N SER A 35 7.84 -11.37 7.43
CA SER A 35 9.02 -10.69 7.96
C SER A 35 9.49 -9.59 7.00
N ARG A 36 10.33 -8.69 7.49
CA ARG A 36 10.89 -7.60 6.68
C ARG A 36 11.68 -8.14 5.47
N GLU A 37 12.46 -9.18 5.66
CA GLU A 37 13.27 -9.82 4.63
C GLU A 37 12.41 -10.53 3.58
N GLU A 38 11.37 -11.22 4.04
CA GLU A 38 10.38 -11.82 3.16
C GLU A 38 9.66 -10.75 2.33
N GLN A 39 9.29 -9.64 2.96
CA GLN A 39 8.61 -8.55 2.28
C GLN A 39 9.49 -7.88 1.23
N GLN A 40 10.78 -7.68 1.50
CA GLN A 40 11.76 -7.22 0.50
C GLN A 40 11.84 -8.18 -0.69
N THR A 41 11.83 -9.47 -0.41
CA THR A 41 11.80 -10.51 -1.46
C THR A 41 10.53 -10.44 -2.29
N GLN A 42 9.37 -10.20 -1.67
CA GLN A 42 8.11 -10.03 -2.41
C GLN A 42 8.10 -8.75 -3.25
N ALA A 43 8.64 -7.67 -2.75
CA ALA A 43 8.78 -6.41 -3.49
C ALA A 43 9.72 -6.56 -4.72
N ALA A 44 10.76 -7.39 -4.61
CA ALA A 44 11.68 -7.71 -5.71
C ALA A 44 11.00 -8.37 -6.91
N ARG A 45 9.79 -8.93 -6.74
CA ARG A 45 9.01 -9.53 -7.83
C ARG A 45 8.42 -8.48 -8.80
N CYS A 46 8.44 -7.21 -8.44
CA CYS A 46 7.97 -6.15 -9.31
C CYS A 46 8.87 -6.01 -10.55
N MET A 47 8.28 -6.15 -11.75
CA MET A 47 8.99 -6.03 -13.02
C MET A 47 9.31 -4.58 -13.42
N ASP A 48 8.77 -3.60 -12.69
CA ASP A 48 8.89 -2.17 -13.03
C ASP A 48 8.47 -1.89 -14.48
N CYS A 49 7.23 -2.27 -14.81
CA CYS A 49 6.72 -2.18 -16.17
C CYS A 49 6.72 -0.74 -16.69
N GLY A 50 7.13 -0.52 -17.94
CA GLY A 50 7.09 0.79 -18.59
C GLY A 50 5.67 1.38 -18.70
N VAL A 51 4.65 0.49 -18.76
CA VAL A 51 3.23 0.84 -18.64
C VAL A 51 2.64 0.04 -17.50
N PRO A 52 2.69 0.55 -16.26
CA PRO A 52 2.25 -0.19 -15.08
C PRO A 52 0.73 -0.15 -14.93
N PHE A 53 0.01 -1.16 -15.42
CA PHE A 53 -1.45 -1.25 -15.26
C PHE A 53 -1.89 -1.26 -13.78
N CYS A 54 -1.07 -1.78 -12.89
CA CYS A 54 -1.34 -1.75 -11.45
C CYS A 54 -1.52 -0.32 -10.90
N GLN A 55 -0.79 0.65 -11.47
CA GLN A 55 -0.82 2.06 -11.09
C GLN A 55 -1.90 2.85 -11.82
N ALA A 56 -2.31 2.40 -13.00
CA ALA A 56 -3.25 3.12 -13.84
C ALA A 56 -4.70 2.84 -13.42
N GLY A 57 -5.33 3.77 -12.72
CA GLY A 57 -6.73 3.71 -12.34
C GLY A 57 -7.68 3.93 -13.52
N MET A 58 -7.75 2.99 -14.45
CA MET A 58 -8.57 3.08 -15.66
C MET A 58 -9.87 2.30 -15.54
N MET A 59 -10.89 2.77 -16.26
CA MET A 59 -12.12 2.00 -16.48
C MET A 59 -11.98 1.20 -17.78
N ILE A 60 -12.03 -0.11 -17.68
CA ILE A 60 -11.98 -1.03 -18.82
C ILE A 60 -13.27 -1.84 -18.86
N GLY A 61 -14.08 -1.70 -19.91
CA GLY A 61 -15.36 -2.39 -20.03
C GLY A 61 -16.35 -2.10 -18.90
N GLY A 62 -16.30 -0.90 -18.31
CA GLY A 62 -17.14 -0.51 -17.18
C GLY A 62 -16.63 -0.97 -15.79
N MET A 63 -15.50 -1.64 -15.72
CA MET A 63 -14.87 -2.09 -14.48
C MET A 63 -13.60 -1.31 -14.18
N ALA A 64 -13.38 -0.96 -12.91
CA ALA A 64 -12.14 -0.33 -12.47
C ALA A 64 -10.98 -1.34 -12.58
N SER A 65 -9.87 -0.91 -13.19
CA SER A 65 -8.64 -1.70 -13.32
C SER A 65 -7.47 -0.89 -12.76
N GLY A 66 -6.61 -1.54 -12.00
CA GLY A 66 -5.48 -0.89 -11.33
C GLY A 66 -5.90 -0.06 -10.10
N CYS A 67 -4.97 0.69 -9.56
CA CYS A 67 -5.19 1.50 -8.36
C CYS A 67 -5.93 2.81 -8.71
N PRO A 68 -7.15 3.06 -8.19
CA PRO A 68 -7.89 4.30 -8.47
C PRO A 68 -7.24 5.54 -7.86
N LEU A 69 -6.32 5.40 -6.91
CA LEU A 69 -5.51 6.49 -6.35
C LEU A 69 -4.25 6.76 -7.18
N ASN A 70 -4.00 5.98 -8.23
CA ASN A 70 -2.77 6.01 -9.03
C ASN A 70 -1.50 5.87 -8.14
N ASN A 71 -1.54 4.97 -7.17
CA ASN A 71 -0.40 4.71 -6.28
C ASN A 71 0.86 4.39 -7.09
N LEU A 72 1.99 4.97 -6.67
CA LEU A 72 3.30 4.83 -7.32
C LEU A 72 3.94 3.46 -7.01
N ILE A 73 3.21 2.40 -7.38
CA ILE A 73 3.47 1.01 -6.95
C ILE A 73 4.85 0.51 -7.37
N PRO A 74 5.30 0.66 -8.62
CA PRO A 74 6.64 0.21 -8.99
C PRO A 74 7.75 0.92 -8.21
N GLU A 75 7.62 2.24 -8.00
CA GLU A 75 8.61 3.03 -7.30
C GLU A 75 8.79 2.59 -5.84
N TRP A 76 7.69 2.46 -5.08
CA TRP A 76 7.84 2.06 -3.69
C TRP A 76 8.15 0.57 -3.52
N ASN A 77 7.80 -0.30 -4.47
CA ASN A 77 8.28 -1.69 -4.48
C ASN A 77 9.81 -1.76 -4.64
N ASP A 78 10.37 -0.94 -5.54
CA ASP A 78 11.82 -0.85 -5.70
C ASP A 78 12.51 -0.37 -4.42
N LEU A 79 11.94 0.65 -3.78
CA LEU A 79 12.47 1.18 -2.53
C LEU A 79 12.40 0.16 -1.39
N VAL A 80 11.31 -0.62 -1.28
CA VAL A 80 11.19 -1.72 -0.30
C VAL A 80 12.26 -2.78 -0.55
N TYR A 81 12.42 -3.22 -1.80
CA TYR A 81 13.45 -4.19 -2.15
C TYR A 81 14.84 -3.74 -1.70
N HIS A 82 15.18 -2.48 -1.90
CA HIS A 82 16.47 -1.91 -1.49
C HIS A 82 16.53 -1.52 0.00
N GLY A 83 15.53 -1.84 0.79
CA GLY A 83 15.49 -1.51 2.22
C GLY A 83 15.31 -0.03 2.55
N LYS A 84 14.91 0.79 1.58
CA LYS A 84 14.70 2.24 1.73
C LYS A 84 13.28 2.55 2.18
N TRP A 85 12.92 2.03 3.35
CA TRP A 85 11.54 2.02 3.87
C TRP A 85 10.94 3.43 4.09
N GLU A 86 11.75 4.38 4.57
CA GLU A 86 11.29 5.76 4.78
C GLU A 86 10.95 6.45 3.44
N LEU A 87 11.78 6.26 2.42
CA LEU A 87 11.48 6.77 1.09
C LEU A 87 10.26 6.07 0.47
N ALA A 88 10.10 4.76 0.72
CA ALA A 88 8.90 4.02 0.30
C ALA A 88 7.64 4.59 0.95
N MET A 89 7.68 4.92 2.25
CA MET A 89 6.59 5.60 2.96
C MET A 89 6.25 6.95 2.30
N HIS A 90 7.24 7.78 2.02
CA HIS A 90 6.99 9.06 1.36
C HIS A 90 6.35 8.90 -0.03
N ARG A 91 6.75 7.89 -0.79
CA ARG A 91 6.15 7.58 -2.10
C ARG A 91 4.72 7.06 -1.96
N LEU A 92 4.47 6.17 -1.03
CA LEU A 92 3.12 5.65 -0.75
C LEU A 92 2.18 6.77 -0.31
N MET A 93 2.61 7.59 0.64
CA MET A 93 1.79 8.67 1.18
C MET A 93 1.63 9.87 0.23
N ALA A 94 2.34 9.92 -0.88
CA ALA A 94 2.12 10.95 -1.90
C ALA A 94 0.72 10.84 -2.54
N THR A 95 0.21 9.62 -2.67
CA THR A 95 -1.09 9.33 -3.31
C THR A 95 -2.11 8.68 -2.39
N ASN A 96 -1.67 7.98 -1.35
CA ASN A 96 -2.54 7.32 -0.37
C ASN A 96 -2.33 7.91 1.03
N ARG A 97 -3.39 8.46 1.61
CA ARG A 97 -3.34 9.10 2.93
C ARG A 97 -3.66 8.18 4.10
N PHE A 98 -4.23 7.01 3.81
CA PHE A 98 -4.62 6.01 4.82
C PHE A 98 -4.18 4.59 4.43
N PRO A 99 -2.86 4.36 4.24
CA PRO A 99 -2.39 3.03 3.86
C PRO A 99 -2.66 1.97 4.91
N GLU A 100 -2.75 2.33 6.19
CA GLU A 100 -3.11 1.43 7.28
C GLU A 100 -4.52 0.83 7.14
N PHE A 101 -5.46 1.56 6.51
CA PHE A 101 -6.80 1.05 6.21
C PHE A 101 -6.82 0.31 4.87
N THR A 102 -6.28 0.93 3.82
CA THR A 102 -6.33 0.36 2.47
C THR A 102 -5.58 -0.95 2.38
N SER A 103 -4.46 -1.09 3.04
CA SER A 103 -3.70 -2.34 3.09
C SER A 103 -4.45 -3.51 3.74
N ARG A 104 -5.47 -3.23 4.55
CA ARG A 104 -6.29 -4.27 5.21
C ARG A 104 -7.60 -4.56 4.47
N VAL A 105 -8.25 -3.55 3.90
CA VAL A 105 -9.63 -3.70 3.38
C VAL A 105 -9.78 -3.53 1.88
N CYS A 106 -8.75 -3.03 1.18
CA CYS A 106 -8.79 -2.85 -0.26
C CYS A 106 -8.87 -4.20 -0.98
N PRO A 107 -9.74 -4.36 -2.01
CA PRO A 107 -9.80 -5.57 -2.82
C PRO A 107 -8.58 -5.77 -3.74
N ALA A 108 -7.61 -4.85 -3.71
CA ALA A 108 -6.35 -4.90 -4.43
C ALA A 108 -6.51 -5.04 -5.96
N LEU A 109 -7.30 -4.16 -6.58
CA LEU A 109 -7.44 -4.10 -8.05
C LEU A 109 -6.10 -3.95 -8.77
N CYS A 110 -5.11 -3.35 -8.10
CA CYS A 110 -3.73 -3.26 -8.58
C CYS A 110 -3.06 -4.64 -8.73
N GLU A 111 -3.36 -5.60 -7.86
CA GLU A 111 -2.85 -6.97 -7.99
C GLU A 111 -3.55 -7.70 -9.14
N ALA A 112 -4.86 -7.50 -9.31
CA ALA A 112 -5.62 -8.07 -10.42
C ALA A 112 -5.13 -7.53 -11.79
N ALA A 113 -4.68 -6.28 -11.84
CA ALA A 113 -4.16 -5.65 -13.06
C ALA A 113 -2.64 -5.83 -13.26
N CYS A 114 -1.98 -6.58 -12.37
CA CYS A 114 -0.52 -6.75 -12.42
C CYS A 114 -0.12 -7.72 -13.52
N THR A 115 0.61 -7.24 -14.52
CA THR A 115 1.11 -8.06 -15.65
C THR A 115 2.06 -9.18 -15.22
N CYS A 116 2.65 -9.09 -14.05
CA CYS A 116 3.40 -10.21 -13.46
C CYS A 116 2.52 -11.45 -13.28
N GLY A 117 1.22 -11.24 -12.99
CA GLY A 117 0.23 -12.31 -12.93
C GLY A 117 0.06 -13.06 -14.25
N ASP A 118 0.04 -12.32 -15.36
CA ASP A 118 -0.09 -12.90 -16.71
C ASP A 118 1.15 -13.71 -17.11
N VAL A 119 2.34 -13.23 -16.67
CA VAL A 119 3.62 -13.87 -17.03
C VAL A 119 3.93 -15.08 -16.16
N THR A 120 3.67 -15.02 -14.86
CA THR A 120 4.10 -16.04 -13.87
C THR A 120 2.95 -16.81 -13.22
N GLY A 121 1.70 -16.48 -13.55
CA GLY A 121 0.50 -17.01 -12.89
C GLY A 121 0.24 -16.40 -11.49
N SER A 122 1.07 -15.44 -11.03
CA SER A 122 0.90 -14.82 -9.72
C SER A 122 1.39 -13.37 -9.70
N SER A 123 0.51 -12.45 -9.31
CA SER A 123 0.81 -11.02 -9.19
C SER A 123 1.81 -10.71 -8.07
N VAL A 124 2.34 -9.50 -8.08
CA VAL A 124 3.09 -8.94 -6.93
C VAL A 124 2.12 -8.72 -5.76
N THR A 125 2.57 -8.96 -4.54
CA THR A 125 1.79 -8.76 -3.31
C THR A 125 1.76 -7.28 -2.92
N VAL A 126 1.07 -6.47 -3.73
CA VAL A 126 1.06 -5.01 -3.61
C VAL A 126 0.49 -4.57 -2.28
N ARG A 127 -0.64 -5.15 -1.88
CA ARG A 127 -1.32 -4.83 -0.62
C ARG A 127 -0.46 -5.17 0.62
N GLU A 128 0.24 -6.29 0.59
CA GLU A 128 1.17 -6.69 1.66
C GLU A 128 2.37 -5.73 1.75
N ASN A 129 2.90 -5.31 0.61
CA ASN A 129 3.98 -4.34 0.56
C ASN A 129 3.53 -2.98 1.11
N GLU A 130 2.33 -2.53 0.76
CA GLU A 130 1.71 -1.31 1.31
C GLU A 130 1.60 -1.39 2.84
N HIS A 131 1.09 -2.51 3.36
CA HIS A 131 0.99 -2.76 4.79
C HIS A 131 2.36 -2.71 5.48
N ALA A 132 3.35 -3.41 4.94
CA ALA A 132 4.69 -3.45 5.52
C ALA A 132 5.36 -2.07 5.57
N ILE A 133 5.13 -1.24 4.56
CA ILE A 133 5.64 0.14 4.52
C ILE A 133 5.05 0.96 5.67
N ILE A 134 3.72 0.96 5.82
CA ILE A 134 3.07 1.81 6.81
C ILE A 134 3.32 1.34 8.23
N GLU A 135 3.30 0.04 8.50
CA GLU A 135 3.61 -0.52 9.81
C GLU A 135 5.07 -0.25 10.21
N THR A 136 5.99 -0.33 9.24
CA THR A 136 7.39 0.06 9.48
C THR A 136 7.48 1.55 9.85
N ALA A 137 6.71 2.41 9.19
CA ALA A 137 6.71 3.85 9.46
C ALA A 137 6.20 4.16 10.87
N TYR A 138 5.14 3.50 11.32
CA TYR A 138 4.65 3.61 12.70
C TYR A 138 5.67 3.10 13.71
N ALA A 139 6.22 1.91 13.49
CA ALA A 139 7.19 1.30 14.39
C ALA A 139 8.48 2.14 14.52
N LYS A 140 8.84 2.88 13.48
CA LYS A 140 10.01 3.79 13.48
C LYS A 140 9.70 5.21 13.96
N GLY A 141 8.42 5.53 14.18
CA GLY A 141 8.01 6.88 14.59
C GLY A 141 8.19 7.94 13.51
N TRP A 142 8.23 7.57 12.23
CA TRP A 142 8.34 8.54 11.13
C TRP A 142 7.05 9.31 10.88
N LEU A 143 5.92 8.74 11.31
CA LEU A 143 4.61 9.39 11.19
C LEU A 143 4.32 10.23 12.42
N HIS A 144 4.21 11.53 12.21
CA HIS A 144 3.85 12.49 13.23
C HIS A 144 2.90 13.54 12.66
N ALA A 145 2.17 14.21 13.55
CA ALA A 145 1.30 15.30 13.15
C ALA A 145 2.14 16.45 12.56
N ALA A 146 1.79 16.88 11.36
CA ALA A 146 2.42 17.99 10.67
C ALA A 146 1.39 19.10 10.45
N PRO A 147 1.05 19.89 11.50
CA PRO A 147 0.13 21.01 11.34
C PRO A 147 0.71 22.06 10.41
N PRO A 148 -0.12 22.78 9.64
CA PRO A 148 0.35 23.82 8.75
C PRO A 148 1.00 24.97 9.55
N PRO A 149 2.02 25.62 9.03
CA PRO A 149 2.72 26.72 9.70
C PRO A 149 1.84 27.96 9.88
N SER A 150 0.83 28.12 9.03
CA SER A 150 -0.17 29.18 9.10
C SER A 150 -1.54 28.66 8.74
N ARG A 151 -2.58 29.28 9.27
CA ARG A 151 -3.97 28.93 8.95
C ARG A 151 -4.59 29.96 8.00
N THR A 152 -5.37 29.48 7.03
CA THR A 152 -6.04 30.35 6.05
C THR A 152 -7.25 31.11 6.63
N GLY A 153 -7.73 30.73 7.81
CA GLY A 153 -8.96 31.25 8.42
C GLY A 153 -10.27 30.72 7.79
N LYS A 154 -10.17 29.83 6.80
CA LYS A 154 -11.34 29.16 6.21
C LYS A 154 -11.81 28.04 7.11
N SER A 155 -13.12 27.77 7.07
CA SER A 155 -13.75 26.69 7.83
C SER A 155 -14.28 25.62 6.87
N VAL A 156 -13.99 24.35 7.16
CA VAL A 156 -14.48 23.18 6.44
C VAL A 156 -15.21 22.27 7.43
N ALA A 157 -16.41 21.85 7.10
CA ALA A 157 -17.16 20.86 7.86
C ALA A 157 -17.06 19.49 7.18
N VAL A 158 -16.59 18.50 7.93
CA VAL A 158 -16.56 17.11 7.47
C VAL A 158 -17.58 16.30 8.27
N VAL A 159 -18.57 15.74 7.57
CA VAL A 159 -19.63 14.92 8.16
C VAL A 159 -19.33 13.45 7.88
N GLY A 160 -19.06 12.68 8.92
CA GLY A 160 -18.71 11.26 8.86
C GLY A 160 -17.31 10.98 9.37
N SER A 161 -17.11 9.77 9.92
CA SER A 161 -15.86 9.31 10.51
C SER A 161 -15.28 8.08 9.79
N GLY A 162 -15.79 7.77 8.61
CA GLY A 162 -15.21 6.74 7.75
C GLY A 162 -13.86 7.17 7.11
N PRO A 163 -13.14 6.25 6.44
CA PRO A 163 -11.83 6.54 5.85
C PRO A 163 -11.81 7.78 4.95
N SER A 164 -12.85 8.00 4.15
CA SER A 164 -12.96 9.18 3.28
C SER A 164 -13.00 10.49 4.07
N GLY A 165 -13.83 10.57 5.11
CA GLY A 165 -13.93 11.76 5.94
C GLY A 165 -12.65 12.04 6.71
N LEU A 166 -12.01 11.00 7.23
CA LEU A 166 -10.71 11.10 7.91
C LEU A 166 -9.61 11.56 6.96
N SER A 167 -9.61 11.07 5.71
CA SER A 167 -8.65 11.49 4.69
C SER A 167 -8.77 12.97 4.36
N VAL A 168 -9.98 13.46 4.08
CA VAL A 168 -10.24 14.89 3.83
C VAL A 168 -9.77 15.75 5.01
N ARG A 169 -10.06 15.35 6.25
CA ARG A 169 -9.61 16.07 7.44
C ARG A 169 -8.09 16.07 7.61
N SER A 170 -7.42 14.98 7.21
CA SER A 170 -5.95 14.94 7.22
C SER A 170 -5.36 15.95 6.23
N GLU A 171 -5.93 16.03 5.03
CA GLU A 171 -5.49 16.98 4.00
C GLU A 171 -5.81 18.44 4.37
N GLU A 172 -6.99 18.72 4.91
CA GLU A 172 -7.36 20.06 5.38
C GLU A 172 -6.35 20.58 6.40
N ARG A 173 -5.89 19.74 7.31
CA ARG A 173 -4.89 20.10 8.30
C ARG A 173 -3.51 20.38 7.72
N ARG A 174 -3.19 19.89 6.53
CA ARG A 174 -1.93 20.11 5.83
C ARG A 174 -1.93 21.35 4.97
N VAL A 175 -3.10 21.68 4.42
CA VAL A 175 -3.27 22.82 3.51
C VAL A 175 -3.65 24.09 4.26
N GLY A 176 -4.05 24.01 5.52
CA GLY A 176 -4.46 25.14 6.38
C GLY A 176 -5.83 25.68 6.08
#